data_fef7daa9c6da8046d9b12fa13838e904
#
_entry.id   fef7daa9c6da8046d9b12fa13838e904
#
_cell.length_a   1.000
_cell.length_b   1.000
_cell.length_c   1.000
_cell.angle_alpha   90.00
_cell.angle_beta   90.00
_cell.angle_gamma   90.00
#
_symmetry.space_group_name_H-M   'P 1'
#
loop_
_entity.id
_entity.type
_entity.pdbx_description
1 polymer ?
#
loop_
_entity_poly.entity_id
_entity_poly.type
_entity_poly.pdbx_seq_one_letter_code
_entity_poly.pdbx_strand_id
1 'polypeptide(L)'
;MRLFPYSVATGDLVAWDELSGDACAYCSSAREIVEKIHSAGNHGIGGALDISGSETYVNDDGTFVVVLGLTQHPSQTVDAQGALVEDFPATNRYRPLLALDFDDGSWSVTGVQMDKAP
;
A
#
# COMPACT_ATOMS: atom_id res chain seq x y z
N MET A 1 1.74 2.11 -4.25
CA MET A 1 1.97 0.83 -3.52
C MET A 1 3.26 0.83 -2.71
N ARG A 2 4.33 1.37 -3.22
CA ARG A 2 5.62 1.46 -2.47
C ARG A 2 5.57 2.36 -1.25
N LEU A 3 4.58 3.23 -1.15
CA LEU A 3 4.40 4.08 0.03
C LEU A 3 4.04 3.29 1.28
N PHE A 4 3.44 2.11 1.15
CA PHE A 4 3.03 1.34 2.31
C PHE A 4 4.22 0.90 3.18
N PRO A 5 5.26 0.20 2.64
CA PRO A 5 6.42 -0.12 3.45
C PRO A 5 7.17 1.12 3.98
N TYR A 6 7.20 2.22 3.22
CA TYR A 6 7.75 3.48 3.71
C TYR A 6 6.97 4.00 4.92
N SER A 7 5.65 4.03 4.85
CA SER A 7 4.79 4.51 5.93
C SER A 7 4.88 3.62 7.17
N VAL A 8 4.95 2.30 6.98
CA VAL A 8 5.12 1.34 8.10
C VAL A 8 6.48 1.54 8.78
N ALA A 9 7.52 1.83 8.01
CA ALA A 9 8.87 2.04 8.56
C ALA A 9 8.99 3.38 9.31
N THR A 10 8.37 4.44 8.81
CA THR A 10 8.59 5.82 9.29
C THR A 10 7.44 6.42 10.08
N GLY A 11 6.23 5.92 9.92
CA GLY A 11 5.01 6.53 10.46
C GLY A 11 4.52 7.73 9.66
N ASP A 12 5.22 8.12 8.60
CA ASP A 12 4.85 9.25 7.75
C ASP A 12 3.73 8.83 6.78
N LEU A 13 2.56 9.44 6.93
CA LEU A 13 1.37 9.17 6.13
C LEU A 13 1.02 10.32 5.19
N VAL A 14 1.84 11.36 5.08
CA VAL A 14 1.50 12.55 4.28
C VAL A 14 1.28 12.19 2.81
N ALA A 15 2.21 11.50 2.18
CA ALA A 15 2.09 11.10 0.78
C ALA A 15 0.96 10.07 0.58
N TRP A 16 0.79 9.16 1.54
CA TRP A 16 -0.31 8.19 1.51
C TRP A 16 -1.67 8.90 1.49
N ASP A 17 -1.86 9.86 2.39
CA ASP A 17 -3.12 10.61 2.52
C ASP A 17 -3.39 11.47 1.28
N GLU A 18 -2.37 12.06 0.69
CA GLU A 18 -2.51 12.87 -0.53
C GLU A 18 -3.03 12.07 -1.72
N LEU A 19 -2.63 10.79 -1.83
CA LEU A 19 -3.06 9.91 -2.91
C LEU A 19 -4.35 9.16 -2.59
N SER A 20 -4.77 9.12 -1.32
CA SER A 20 -5.94 8.35 -0.89
C SER A 20 -7.22 9.13 -1.12
N GLY A 21 -8.10 8.60 -1.95
CA GLY A 21 -9.45 9.14 -2.12
C GLY A 21 -10.33 8.80 -0.90
N ASP A 22 -11.32 9.62 -0.63
CA ASP A 22 -12.20 9.47 0.53
C ASP A 22 -12.97 8.15 0.53
N ALA A 23 -13.27 7.63 -0.65
CA ALA A 23 -14.03 6.39 -0.82
C ALA A 23 -13.13 5.13 -0.84
N CYS A 24 -11.82 5.28 -0.75
CA CYS A 24 -10.88 4.16 -0.83
C CYS A 24 -10.80 3.41 0.50
N ALA A 25 -11.58 2.32 0.62
CA ALA A 25 -11.59 1.50 1.84
C ALA A 25 -10.23 0.86 2.13
N TYR A 26 -9.54 0.38 1.09
CA TYR A 26 -8.19 -0.18 1.23
C TYR A 26 -7.21 0.86 1.77
N CYS A 27 -7.29 2.10 1.27
CA CYS A 27 -6.42 3.19 1.73
C CYS A 27 -6.61 3.48 3.21
N SER A 28 -7.86 3.50 3.68
CA SER A 28 -8.21 3.72 5.09
C SER A 28 -7.77 2.56 5.97
N SER A 29 -7.95 1.32 5.52
CA SER A 29 -7.54 0.13 6.27
C SER A 29 -6.02 0.07 6.42
N ALA A 30 -5.28 0.36 5.37
CA ALA A 30 -3.82 0.39 5.41
C ALA A 30 -3.32 1.50 6.35
N ARG A 31 -3.96 2.67 6.32
CA ARG A 31 -3.65 3.79 7.22
C ARG A 31 -3.82 3.38 8.68
N GLU A 32 -4.92 2.70 9.00
CA GLU A 32 -5.18 2.23 10.36
C GLU A 32 -4.12 1.24 10.85
N ILE A 33 -3.63 0.36 9.97
CA ILE A 33 -2.55 -0.57 10.30
C ILE A 33 -1.28 0.20 10.66
N VAL A 34 -0.90 1.20 9.88
CA VAL A 34 0.27 2.03 10.15
C VAL A 34 0.13 2.77 11.47
N GLU A 35 -1.01 3.39 11.72
CA GLU A 35 -1.28 4.11 12.97
C GLU A 35 -1.20 3.18 14.18
N LYS A 36 -1.77 1.99 14.09
CA LYS A 36 -1.76 1.01 15.17
C LYS A 36 -0.34 0.55 15.51
N ILE A 37 0.49 0.30 14.50
CA ILE A 37 1.88 -0.10 14.69
C ILE A 37 2.65 1.01 15.40
N HIS A 38 2.55 2.25 14.91
CA HIS A 38 3.30 3.38 15.46
C HIS A 38 2.77 3.85 16.81
N SER A 39 1.48 3.74 17.08
CA SER A 39 0.89 4.06 18.39
C SER A 39 1.40 3.12 19.49
N ALA A 40 1.76 1.90 19.14
CA ALA A 40 2.35 0.94 20.07
C ALA A 40 3.87 1.14 20.25
N GLY A 41 4.48 2.11 19.57
CA GLY A 41 5.92 2.35 19.59
C GLY A 41 6.71 1.44 18.67
N ASN A 42 6.04 0.75 17.76
CA ASN A 42 6.65 -0.21 16.83
C ASN A 42 6.85 0.41 15.45
N HIS A 43 7.64 -0.25 14.61
CA HIS A 43 7.79 0.11 13.21
C HIS A 43 8.09 -1.14 12.39
N GLY A 44 7.90 -1.03 11.07
CA GLY A 44 8.18 -2.11 10.14
C GLY A 44 9.58 -2.01 9.54
N ILE A 45 10.16 -3.17 9.25
CA ILE A 45 11.39 -3.29 8.48
C ILE A 45 11.18 -4.32 7.36
N GLY A 46 11.88 -4.15 6.25
CA GLY A 46 11.70 -5.02 5.09
C GLY A 46 10.40 -4.74 4.35
N GLY A 47 9.86 -5.74 3.69
CA GLY A 47 8.59 -5.63 2.98
C GLY A 47 8.68 -4.89 1.65
N ALA A 48 9.85 -4.87 1.03
CA ALA A 48 10.04 -4.23 -0.27
C ALA A 48 9.06 -4.78 -1.30
N LEU A 49 8.57 -3.91 -2.17
CA LEU A 49 7.65 -4.27 -3.24
C LEU A 49 8.34 -4.14 -4.59
N ASP A 50 8.35 -5.22 -5.35
CA ASP A 50 8.80 -5.22 -6.74
C ASP A 50 7.60 -5.19 -7.66
N ILE A 51 7.61 -4.26 -8.61
CA ILE A 51 6.57 -4.16 -9.63
C ILE A 51 7.09 -4.85 -10.88
N SER A 52 6.43 -5.94 -11.29
CA SER A 52 6.87 -6.76 -12.44
C SER A 52 6.14 -6.44 -13.73
N GLY A 53 5.12 -5.61 -13.70
CA GLY A 53 4.37 -5.20 -14.87
C GLY A 53 3.21 -4.32 -14.50
N SER A 54 2.70 -3.60 -15.50
CA SER A 54 1.52 -2.75 -15.30
C SER A 54 0.70 -2.69 -16.59
N GLU A 55 -0.62 -2.69 -16.43
CA GLU A 55 -1.57 -2.47 -17.52
C GLU A 55 -2.54 -1.38 -17.09
N THR A 56 -2.81 -0.43 -17.99
CA THR A 56 -3.69 0.70 -17.70
C THR A 56 -4.88 0.67 -18.64
N TYR A 57 -6.07 0.82 -18.09
CA TYR A 57 -7.32 0.90 -18.83
C TYR A 57 -8.00 2.22 -18.51
N VAL A 58 -8.61 2.84 -19.53
CA VAL A 58 -9.37 4.07 -19.38
C VAL A 58 -10.86 3.72 -19.53
N ASN A 59 -11.66 4.08 -18.54
CA ASN A 59 -13.10 3.87 -18.57
C ASN A 59 -13.82 4.98 -19.34
N ASP A 60 -15.05 4.72 -19.77
CA ASP A 60 -15.86 5.68 -20.52
C ASP A 60 -16.15 6.96 -19.73
N ASP A 61 -16.15 6.89 -18.41
CA ASP A 61 -16.38 8.03 -17.53
C ASP A 61 -15.11 8.86 -17.24
N GLY A 62 -13.98 8.50 -17.86
CA GLY A 62 -12.71 9.20 -17.67
C GLY A 62 -11.89 8.75 -16.47
N THR A 63 -12.36 7.75 -15.72
CA THR A 63 -11.56 7.15 -14.65
C THR A 63 -10.59 6.12 -15.23
N PHE A 64 -9.60 5.75 -14.43
CA PHE A 64 -8.54 4.83 -14.84
C PHE A 64 -8.51 3.61 -13.95
N VAL A 65 -8.14 2.48 -14.53
CA VAL A 65 -7.86 1.25 -13.78
C VAL A 65 -6.44 0.81 -14.14
N VAL A 66 -5.63 0.59 -13.10
CA VAL A 66 -4.27 0.09 -13.26
C VAL A 66 -4.18 -1.28 -12.59
N VAL A 67 -3.70 -2.26 -13.34
CA VAL A 67 -3.43 -3.60 -12.85
C VAL A 67 -1.92 -3.78 -12.76
N LEU A 68 -1.43 -4.13 -11.58
CA LEU A 68 0.01 -4.32 -11.34
C LEU A 68 0.31 -5.79 -11.06
N GLY A 69 1.54 -6.19 -11.37
CA GLY A 69 2.12 -7.40 -10.79
C GLY A 69 3.04 -6.98 -9.65
N LEU A 70 2.79 -7.46 -8.45
CA LEU A 70 3.58 -7.13 -7.27
C LEU A 70 4.17 -8.38 -6.63
N THR A 71 5.42 -8.26 -6.20
CA THR A 71 6.05 -9.22 -5.29
C THR A 71 6.37 -8.49 -3.99
N GLN A 72 5.83 -8.97 -2.89
CA GLN A 72 6.12 -8.43 -1.57
C GLN A 72 7.12 -9.35 -0.86
N HIS A 73 8.26 -8.80 -0.52
CA HIS A 73 9.32 -9.52 0.19
C HIS A 73 9.03 -9.63 1.67
N PRO A 74 9.71 -10.55 2.38
CA PRO A 74 9.51 -10.73 3.82
C PRO A 74 9.72 -9.43 4.61
N SER A 75 8.94 -9.30 5.69
CA SER A 75 8.99 -8.12 6.55
C SER A 75 8.86 -8.52 8.01
N GLN A 76 9.16 -7.58 8.88
CA GLN A 76 9.03 -7.75 10.32
C GLN A 76 8.51 -6.47 10.94
N THR A 77 7.77 -6.60 12.04
CA THR A 77 7.46 -5.49 12.92
C THR A 77 8.33 -5.63 14.16
N VAL A 78 9.03 -4.55 14.50
CA VAL A 78 9.95 -4.52 15.65
C VAL A 78 9.55 -3.37 16.59
N ASP A 79 9.94 -3.49 17.86
CA ASP A 79 9.73 -2.43 18.84
C ASP A 79 10.84 -1.37 18.81
N ALA A 80 10.78 -0.39 19.70
CA ALA A 80 11.75 0.70 19.76
C ALA A 80 13.19 0.22 20.06
N GLN A 81 13.35 -0.96 20.65
CA GLN A 81 14.64 -1.58 20.95
C GLN A 81 15.11 -2.55 19.88
N GLY A 82 14.33 -2.71 18.80
CA GLY A 82 14.64 -3.62 17.71
C GLY A 82 14.23 -5.07 17.97
N ALA A 83 13.48 -5.34 19.05
CA ALA A 83 13.00 -6.69 19.33
C ALA A 83 11.83 -7.04 18.42
N LEU A 84 11.79 -8.30 17.96
CA LEU A 84 10.74 -8.78 17.06
C LEU A 84 9.38 -8.80 17.77
N VAL A 85 8.40 -8.13 17.16
CA VAL A 85 7.00 -8.15 17.61
C VAL A 85 6.19 -9.09 16.73
N GLU A 86 6.36 -9.02 15.42
CA GLU A 86 5.66 -9.89 14.47
C GLU A 86 6.55 -10.15 13.26
N ASP A 87 6.48 -11.39 12.75
CA ASP A 87 7.30 -11.82 11.62
C ASP A 87 6.41 -12.24 10.45
N PHE A 88 6.73 -11.73 9.27
CA PHE A 88 6.05 -12.08 8.03
C PHE A 88 7.10 -12.66 7.06
N PRO A 89 7.45 -13.95 7.22
CA PRO A 89 8.59 -14.53 6.50
C PRO A 89 8.30 -14.88 5.05
N ALA A 90 7.03 -14.85 4.63
CA ALA A 90 6.65 -15.27 3.28
C ALA A 90 6.95 -14.20 2.24
N THR A 91 7.30 -14.64 1.04
CA THR A 91 7.29 -13.81 -0.17
C THR A 91 5.94 -14.03 -0.83
N ASN A 92 5.18 -12.96 -1.03
CA ASN A 92 3.84 -13.02 -1.59
C ASN A 92 3.78 -12.32 -2.94
N ARG A 93 3.00 -12.90 -3.84
CA ARG A 93 2.73 -12.31 -5.15
C ARG A 93 1.28 -11.88 -5.20
N TYR A 94 1.06 -10.65 -5.66
CA TYR A 94 -0.26 -10.06 -5.76
C TYR A 94 -0.47 -9.47 -7.15
N ARG A 95 -1.73 -9.37 -7.53
CA ARG A 95 -2.15 -8.67 -8.74
C ARG A 95 -3.21 -7.64 -8.36
N PRO A 96 -2.80 -6.51 -7.76
CA PRO A 96 -3.76 -5.48 -7.37
C PRO A 96 -4.33 -4.77 -8.58
N LEU A 97 -5.61 -4.42 -8.45
CA LEU A 97 -6.33 -3.56 -9.36
C LEU A 97 -6.61 -2.26 -8.64
N LEU A 98 -6.10 -1.15 -9.18
CA LEU A 98 -6.26 0.17 -8.58
C LEU A 98 -7.21 0.99 -9.44
N ALA A 99 -8.24 1.54 -8.83
CA ALA A 99 -9.09 2.53 -9.46
C ALA A 99 -8.54 3.92 -9.14
N LEU A 100 -8.34 4.73 -10.17
CA LEU A 100 -7.74 6.05 -10.07
C LEU A 100 -8.63 7.10 -10.69
N ASP A 101 -8.63 8.28 -10.09
CA ASP A 101 -9.28 9.46 -10.61
C ASP A 101 -8.28 10.59 -10.76
N PHE A 102 -8.41 11.38 -11.81
CA PHE A 102 -7.61 12.58 -12.03
C PHE A 102 -8.53 13.78 -12.06
N ASP A 103 -8.43 14.64 -11.06
CA ASP A 103 -9.30 15.80 -10.89
C ASP A 103 -8.48 16.98 -10.36
N ASP A 104 -8.75 18.18 -10.88
CA ASP A 104 -8.07 19.42 -10.50
C ASP A 104 -6.53 19.34 -10.55
N GLY A 105 -6.01 18.59 -11.52
CA GLY A 105 -4.56 18.42 -11.68
C GLY A 105 -3.94 17.44 -10.71
N SER A 106 -4.75 16.70 -9.97
CA SER A 106 -4.27 15.73 -8.95
C SER A 106 -4.82 14.34 -9.19
N TRP A 107 -4.00 13.33 -8.93
CA TRP A 107 -4.40 11.92 -8.92
C TRP A 107 -4.87 11.51 -7.54
N SER A 108 -5.90 10.68 -7.49
CA SER A 108 -6.31 10.01 -6.26
C SER A 108 -6.62 8.55 -6.53
N VAL A 109 -6.35 7.70 -5.54
CA VAL A 109 -6.74 6.29 -5.56
C VAL A 109 -8.13 6.20 -4.94
N THR A 110 -9.10 5.73 -5.70
CA THR A 110 -10.49 5.63 -5.25
C THR A 110 -10.86 4.23 -4.79
N GLY A 111 -10.06 3.24 -5.13
CA GLY A 111 -10.26 1.87 -4.67
C GLY A 111 -9.09 0.98 -5.03
N VAL A 112 -8.90 -0.07 -4.25
CA VAL A 112 -7.91 -1.11 -4.53
C VAL A 112 -8.54 -2.46 -4.27
N GLN A 113 -8.43 -3.35 -5.23
CA GLN A 113 -8.76 -4.77 -5.06
C GLN A 113 -7.45 -5.54 -5.06
N MET A 114 -7.16 -6.20 -3.95
CA MET A 114 -5.90 -6.91 -3.78
C MET A 114 -6.13 -8.41 -3.97
N ASP A 115 -5.79 -8.92 -5.15
CA ASP A 115 -5.89 -10.34 -5.47
C ASP A 115 -4.51 -10.99 -5.39
N LYS A 116 -4.47 -12.24 -4.96
CA LYS A 116 -3.24 -13.02 -5.02
C LYS A 116 -2.99 -13.46 -6.46
N ALA A 117 -1.74 -13.32 -6.89
CA ALA A 117 -1.29 -13.87 -8.16
C ALA A 117 -0.91 -15.34 -8.01
N PRO A 118 -1.09 -16.16 -9.08
CA PRO A 118 -0.64 -17.55 -9.06
C PRO A 118 0.88 -17.69 -8.98
#